data_8f7c96a58192cc55bfdefe63c8ef0451
#
_entry.id   8f7c96a58192cc55bfdefe63c8ef0451
#
_cell.length_a   1.000
_cell.length_b   1.000
_cell.length_c   1.000
_cell.angle_alpha   90.00
_cell.angle_beta   90.00
_cell.angle_gamma   90.00
#
_symmetry.space_group_name_H-M   'P 1'
#
loop_
_entity.id
_entity.type
_entity.pdbx_description
1 polymer ?
#
loop_
_entity_poly.entity_id
_entity_poly.type
_entity_poly.pdbx_seq_one_letter_code
_entity_poly.pdbx_strand_id
1 'polypeptide(L)'
;MIIKTKIGKNFSECVRDNLDKDNTEVLYAEGVRMDSSENMTADFNHLRKSNPDLGNAVWHTSLYFALEDKVKVSDELMVSIAIDYTNNFKLEQYAVIRHIVSDQVHFHIIANRVGYDGKTISDQFCANKGVELARILEKKYDLTQQVGKRLEKTHREKLHGKDIVKYEIYEAVNMELPKCKSIEDLQGKLQIHGINTIIKPQGLSFSKGKIYYKASAVDKSFGLKTMLKTIEKMVND
;
A
#
# COMPACT_ATOMS: atom_id res chain seq x y z
N MET A 1 3.21 -8.88 1.64
CA MET A 1 4.05 -7.68 1.44
C MET A 1 3.18 -6.47 1.06
N ILE A 2 3.50 -5.28 1.54
CA ILE A 2 2.80 -4.03 1.18
C ILE A 2 3.77 -3.14 0.42
N ILE A 3 3.39 -2.70 -0.79
CA ILE A 3 4.16 -1.78 -1.62
C ILE A 3 3.44 -0.43 -1.63
N LYS A 4 4.16 0.65 -1.32
CA LYS A 4 3.65 2.03 -1.37
C LYS A 4 4.59 2.89 -2.18
N THR A 5 4.09 3.45 -3.28
CA THR A 5 4.87 4.34 -4.16
C THR A 5 4.39 5.78 -4.03
N LYS A 6 5.34 6.70 -3.92
CA LYS A 6 5.14 8.15 -3.97
C LYS A 6 6.02 8.74 -5.06
N ILE A 7 5.48 9.68 -5.80
CA ILE A 7 6.22 10.43 -6.81
C ILE A 7 6.53 11.82 -6.27
N GLY A 8 7.78 12.23 -6.38
CA GLY A 8 8.29 13.46 -5.76
C GLY A 8 9.11 14.31 -6.72
N LYS A 9 9.52 15.48 -6.21
CA LYS A 9 10.27 16.48 -7.00
C LYS A 9 11.73 16.57 -6.62
N ASN A 10 12.07 16.29 -5.36
CA ASN A 10 13.35 16.64 -4.76
C ASN A 10 14.11 15.40 -4.31
N PHE A 11 15.21 15.07 -5.02
CA PHE A 11 16.08 13.95 -4.64
C PHE A 11 16.80 14.21 -3.32
N SER A 12 17.27 15.45 -3.07
CA SER A 12 18.00 15.75 -1.85
C SER A 12 17.16 15.51 -0.59
N GLU A 13 15.89 15.94 -0.61
CA GLU A 13 14.95 15.68 0.48
C GLU A 13 14.67 14.18 0.62
N CYS A 14 14.36 13.51 -0.47
CA CYS A 14 14.04 12.08 -0.46
C CYS A 14 15.21 11.21 0.01
N VAL A 15 16.43 11.50 -0.45
CA VAL A 15 17.64 10.75 -0.07
C VAL A 15 17.95 10.99 1.41
N ARG A 16 17.99 12.24 1.87
CA ARG A 16 18.25 12.56 3.28
C ARG A 16 17.22 11.97 4.22
N ASP A 17 15.94 12.07 3.89
CA ASP A 17 14.86 11.50 4.71
C ASP A 17 14.97 9.99 4.89
N ASN A 18 15.70 9.29 4.02
CA ASN A 18 15.85 7.85 4.07
C ASN A 18 17.26 7.39 4.46
N LEU A 19 18.29 8.20 4.31
CA LEU A 19 19.68 7.85 4.62
C LEU A 19 20.19 8.46 5.92
N ASP A 20 19.81 9.70 6.23
CA ASP A 20 20.36 10.44 7.38
C ASP A 20 19.66 10.09 8.71
N LYS A 21 18.96 8.95 8.76
CA LYS A 21 18.34 8.42 9.97
C LYS A 21 19.26 7.39 10.63
N ASP A 22 19.22 7.32 11.94
CA ASP A 22 19.83 6.23 12.67
C ASP A 22 19.30 4.88 12.18
N ASN A 23 20.17 3.88 12.10
CA ASN A 23 19.83 2.52 11.69
C ASN A 23 19.32 2.39 10.23
N THR A 24 19.96 3.11 9.31
CA THR A 24 19.74 2.94 7.86
C THR A 24 21.00 2.37 7.21
N GLU A 25 20.82 1.61 6.13
CA GLU A 25 21.93 1.05 5.36
C GLU A 25 21.55 0.98 3.87
N VAL A 26 22.48 1.39 3.01
CA VAL A 26 22.35 1.20 1.56
C VAL A 26 22.78 -0.22 1.23
N LEU A 27 21.81 -1.06 0.83
CA LEU A 27 22.09 -2.45 0.48
C LEU A 27 22.62 -2.60 -0.94
N TYR A 28 22.13 -1.77 -1.85
CA TYR A 28 22.47 -1.83 -3.28
C TYR A 28 22.16 -0.51 -3.97
N ALA A 29 22.90 -0.21 -5.01
CA ALA A 29 22.58 0.91 -5.89
C ALA A 29 22.99 0.60 -7.34
N GLU A 30 22.23 1.15 -8.29
CA GLU A 30 22.52 1.12 -9.71
C GLU A 30 22.60 2.55 -10.22
N GLY A 31 23.75 2.89 -10.82
CA GLY A 31 23.98 4.21 -11.42
C GLY A 31 24.07 5.38 -10.43
N VAL A 32 24.22 5.14 -9.13
CA VAL A 32 24.50 6.15 -8.10
C VAL A 32 25.53 5.65 -7.09
N ARG A 33 26.31 6.56 -6.53
CA ARG A 33 27.26 6.26 -5.44
C ARG A 33 26.55 6.02 -4.13
N MET A 34 27.14 5.18 -3.29
CA MET A 34 26.59 4.73 -2.01
C MET A 34 27.28 5.36 -0.79
N ASP A 35 28.32 6.17 -1.01
CA ASP A 35 29.23 6.68 0.02
C ASP A 35 28.65 7.83 0.84
N SER A 36 27.73 8.62 0.28
CA SER A 36 27.07 9.72 1.01
C SER A 36 25.74 10.11 0.38
N SER A 37 24.88 10.76 1.17
CA SER A 37 23.60 11.32 0.70
C SER A 37 23.79 12.44 -0.34
N GLU A 38 24.86 13.22 -0.21
CA GLU A 38 25.24 14.28 -1.14
C GLU A 38 25.63 13.72 -2.50
N ASN A 39 26.53 12.71 -2.51
CA ASN A 39 27.01 12.09 -3.74
C ASN A 39 25.88 11.34 -4.46
N MET A 40 25.08 10.56 -3.73
CA MET A 40 23.89 9.90 -4.28
C MET A 40 22.91 10.90 -4.89
N THR A 41 22.63 12.00 -4.19
CA THR A 41 21.77 13.09 -4.67
C THR A 41 22.35 13.76 -5.94
N ALA A 42 23.67 13.98 -5.97
CA ALA A 42 24.35 14.57 -7.12
C ALA A 42 24.20 13.69 -8.36
N ASP A 43 24.35 12.36 -8.21
CA ASP A 43 24.23 11.40 -9.30
C ASP A 43 22.79 11.32 -9.83
N PHE A 44 21.78 11.28 -8.98
CA PHE A 44 20.37 11.38 -9.40
C PHE A 44 20.08 12.67 -10.15
N ASN A 45 20.56 13.80 -9.63
CA ASN A 45 20.35 15.11 -10.26
C ASN A 45 21.13 15.24 -11.57
N HIS A 46 22.26 14.53 -11.73
CA HIS A 46 23.00 14.53 -12.98
C HIS A 46 22.17 13.92 -14.11
N LEU A 47 21.62 12.72 -13.91
CA LEU A 47 20.77 12.07 -14.91
C LEU A 47 19.47 12.87 -15.15
N ARG A 48 18.88 13.45 -14.10
CA ARG A 48 17.69 14.29 -14.23
C ARG A 48 17.85 15.45 -15.22
N LYS A 49 19.06 15.98 -15.39
CA LYS A 49 19.34 17.07 -16.36
C LYS A 49 19.06 16.67 -17.82
N SER A 50 19.01 15.36 -18.11
CA SER A 50 18.64 14.86 -19.44
C SER A 50 17.16 15.08 -19.78
N ASN A 51 16.32 15.41 -18.76
CA ASN A 51 14.92 15.77 -18.93
C ASN A 51 14.52 16.87 -17.92
N PRO A 52 14.95 18.12 -18.18
CA PRO A 52 14.79 19.23 -17.22
C PRO A 52 13.32 19.62 -17.01
N ASP A 53 12.46 19.38 -17.97
CA ASP A 53 11.03 19.71 -17.90
C ASP A 53 10.21 18.75 -17.04
N LEU A 54 10.76 17.58 -16.67
CA LEU A 54 10.09 16.65 -15.78
C LEU A 54 10.09 17.16 -14.34
N GLY A 55 8.98 17.75 -13.91
CA GLY A 55 8.84 18.30 -12.57
C GLY A 55 8.95 17.26 -11.45
N ASN A 56 8.37 16.07 -11.64
CA ASN A 56 8.29 14.98 -10.65
C ASN A 56 9.20 13.81 -11.06
N ALA A 57 10.51 13.97 -10.88
CA ALA A 57 11.51 12.99 -11.30
C ALA A 57 11.78 11.87 -10.26
N VAL A 58 11.41 12.06 -9.00
CA VAL A 58 11.67 11.11 -7.93
C VAL A 58 10.59 10.04 -7.90
N TRP A 59 11.03 8.77 -7.97
CA TRP A 59 10.22 7.59 -7.67
C TRP A 59 10.67 7.03 -6.34
N HIS A 60 9.81 7.09 -5.33
CA HIS A 60 10.09 6.56 -3.99
C HIS A 60 9.09 5.47 -3.63
N THR A 61 9.59 4.27 -3.39
CA THR A 61 8.77 3.13 -3.00
C THR A 61 9.23 2.56 -1.68
N SER A 62 8.29 2.28 -0.79
CA SER A 62 8.53 1.55 0.46
C SER A 62 7.91 0.17 0.35
N LEU A 63 8.66 -0.87 0.71
CA LEU A 63 8.22 -2.26 0.72
C LEU A 63 8.27 -2.80 2.15
N TYR A 64 7.12 -3.20 2.66
CA TYR A 64 6.95 -3.73 4.02
C TYR A 64 6.64 -5.21 3.97
N PHE A 65 7.40 -6.01 4.73
CA PHE A 65 7.16 -7.45 4.87
C PHE A 65 6.11 -7.75 5.94
N ALA A 66 5.54 -8.94 5.89
CA ALA A 66 4.72 -9.45 6.98
C ALA A 66 5.61 -9.76 8.19
N LEU A 67 5.05 -9.67 9.40
CA LEU A 67 5.81 -10.00 10.62
C LEU A 67 6.25 -11.46 10.63
N GLU A 68 5.45 -12.33 10.05
CA GLU A 68 5.69 -13.77 9.91
C GLU A 68 6.92 -14.07 9.04
N ASP A 69 7.28 -13.16 8.13
CA ASP A 69 8.41 -13.32 7.22
C ASP A 69 9.73 -12.79 7.81
N LYS A 70 9.73 -12.20 9.01
CA LYS A 70 10.90 -11.54 9.61
C LYS A 70 12.16 -12.41 9.60
N VAL A 71 12.01 -13.71 9.82
CA VAL A 71 13.15 -14.67 9.86
C VAL A 71 13.64 -15.03 8.45
N LYS A 72 12.78 -14.93 7.45
CA LYS A 72 13.11 -15.26 6.04
C LYS A 72 13.79 -14.10 5.31
N VAL A 73 13.55 -12.86 5.76
CA VAL A 73 14.00 -11.66 5.03
C VAL A 73 15.43 -11.34 5.34
N SER A 74 16.33 -11.66 4.41
CA SER A 74 17.73 -11.26 4.41
C SER A 74 17.95 -10.04 3.50
N ASP A 75 19.15 -9.44 3.57
CA ASP A 75 19.53 -8.32 2.73
C ASP A 75 19.56 -8.71 1.24
N GLU A 76 20.07 -9.91 0.93
CA GLU A 76 20.11 -10.45 -0.42
C GLU A 76 18.69 -10.64 -0.98
N LEU A 77 17.74 -11.05 -0.14
CA LEU A 77 16.35 -11.17 -0.53
C LEU A 77 15.72 -9.80 -0.81
N MET A 78 16.01 -8.79 0.02
CA MET A 78 15.55 -7.42 -0.22
C MET A 78 16.07 -6.87 -1.53
N VAL A 79 17.37 -7.06 -1.82
CA VAL A 79 18.01 -6.64 -3.08
C VAL A 79 17.39 -7.37 -4.26
N SER A 80 17.18 -8.70 -4.17
CA SER A 80 16.56 -9.48 -5.24
C SER A 80 15.13 -9.00 -5.56
N ILE A 81 14.34 -8.70 -4.52
CA ILE A 81 12.99 -8.14 -4.66
C ILE A 81 13.05 -6.73 -5.27
N ALA A 82 14.03 -5.90 -4.86
CA ALA A 82 14.21 -4.56 -5.42
C ALA A 82 14.56 -4.60 -6.90
N ILE A 83 15.44 -5.51 -7.33
CA ILE A 83 15.81 -5.71 -8.74
C ILE A 83 14.58 -6.15 -9.56
N ASP A 84 13.81 -7.11 -9.07
CA ASP A 84 12.56 -7.51 -9.75
C ASP A 84 11.55 -6.36 -9.85
N TYR A 85 11.44 -5.56 -8.78
CA TYR A 85 10.58 -4.39 -8.75
C TYR A 85 11.02 -3.35 -9.78
N THR A 86 12.30 -2.98 -9.78
CA THR A 86 12.84 -1.97 -10.70
C THR A 86 12.77 -2.41 -12.15
N ASN A 87 13.03 -3.68 -12.44
CA ASN A 87 12.87 -4.27 -13.78
C ASN A 87 11.41 -4.21 -14.26
N ASN A 88 10.43 -4.50 -13.40
CA ASN A 88 9.02 -4.44 -13.75
C ASN A 88 8.57 -3.03 -14.15
N PHE A 89 9.08 -2.02 -13.45
CA PHE A 89 8.78 -0.61 -13.72
C PHE A 89 9.78 0.05 -14.70
N LYS A 90 10.81 -0.68 -15.16
CA LYS A 90 11.88 -0.17 -16.04
C LYS A 90 12.65 1.00 -15.43
N LEU A 91 12.87 0.95 -14.12
CA LEU A 91 13.66 1.94 -13.39
C LEU A 91 15.14 1.55 -13.52
N GLU A 92 15.96 2.44 -14.12
CA GLU A 92 17.34 2.12 -14.50
C GLU A 92 18.36 2.67 -13.51
N GLN A 93 18.08 3.81 -12.86
CA GLN A 93 18.93 4.41 -11.85
C GLN A 93 18.20 4.42 -10.51
N TYR A 94 18.75 3.71 -9.49
CA TYR A 94 18.09 3.56 -8.20
C TYR A 94 19.03 3.19 -7.06
N ALA A 95 18.57 3.41 -5.82
CA ALA A 95 19.20 2.94 -4.59
C ALA A 95 18.19 2.16 -3.74
N VAL A 96 18.67 1.12 -3.05
CA VAL A 96 17.93 0.26 -2.12
C VAL A 96 18.42 0.53 -0.72
N ILE A 97 17.55 1.03 0.15
CA ILE A 97 17.91 1.48 1.50
C ILE A 97 17.08 0.70 2.51
N ARG A 98 17.73 -0.06 3.39
CA ARG A 98 17.11 -0.77 4.50
C ARG A 98 16.95 0.17 5.69
N HIS A 99 15.80 0.12 6.36
CA HIS A 99 15.60 0.72 7.67
C HIS A 99 15.51 -0.37 8.74
N ILE A 100 16.37 -0.31 9.74
CA ILE A 100 16.37 -1.23 10.87
C ILE A 100 15.50 -0.61 11.97
N VAL A 101 14.19 -0.79 11.87
CA VAL A 101 13.22 -0.40 12.91
C VAL A 101 12.73 -1.64 13.61
N SER A 102 12.59 -1.58 14.93
CA SER A 102 12.43 -2.74 15.84
C SER A 102 11.31 -3.73 15.48
N ASP A 103 10.21 -3.28 14.88
CA ASP A 103 9.00 -4.10 14.80
C ASP A 103 8.60 -4.53 13.38
N GLN A 104 9.07 -3.85 12.32
CA GLN A 104 8.68 -4.21 10.95
C GLN A 104 9.84 -4.04 9.98
N VAL A 105 10.28 -5.16 9.44
CA VAL A 105 11.33 -5.17 8.40
C VAL A 105 10.78 -4.52 7.13
N HIS A 106 11.47 -3.48 6.66
CA HIS A 106 11.11 -2.81 5.42
C HIS A 106 12.33 -2.16 4.76
N PHE A 107 12.23 -1.90 3.49
CA PHE A 107 13.23 -1.16 2.74
C PHE A 107 12.59 -0.17 1.77
N HIS A 108 13.40 0.76 1.31
CA HIS A 108 13.00 1.79 0.37
C HIS A 108 13.77 1.64 -0.94
N ILE A 109 13.11 1.95 -2.05
CA ILE A 109 13.72 2.14 -3.35
C ILE A 109 13.53 3.60 -3.71
N ILE A 110 14.64 4.32 -3.89
CA ILE A 110 14.67 5.66 -4.47
C ILE A 110 15.18 5.51 -5.89
N ALA A 111 14.39 5.94 -6.87
CA ALA A 111 14.76 5.80 -8.27
C ALA A 111 14.48 7.07 -9.07
N ASN A 112 15.17 7.20 -10.20
CA ASN A 112 14.96 8.26 -11.16
C ASN A 112 13.89 7.84 -12.17
N ARG A 113 12.93 8.74 -12.43
CA ARG A 113 11.95 8.58 -13.50
C ARG A 113 12.47 9.01 -14.87
N VAL A 114 13.67 9.55 -14.91
CA VAL A 114 14.39 9.81 -16.16
C VAL A 114 15.26 8.59 -16.45
N GLY A 115 15.01 7.92 -17.57
CA GLY A 115 15.84 6.83 -18.06
C GLY A 115 17.15 7.32 -18.63
N TYR A 116 18.11 6.42 -18.85
CA TYR A 116 19.41 6.78 -19.48
C TYR A 116 19.26 7.33 -20.91
N ASP A 117 18.13 7.05 -21.56
CA ASP A 117 17.77 7.62 -22.87
C ASP A 117 17.12 9.02 -22.77
N GLY A 118 17.02 9.59 -21.57
CA GLY A 118 16.39 10.88 -21.29
C GLY A 118 14.86 10.85 -21.29
N LYS A 119 14.22 9.70 -21.55
CA LYS A 119 12.77 9.61 -21.56
C LYS A 119 12.18 9.44 -20.14
N THR A 120 10.93 9.87 -20.00
CA THR A 120 10.21 9.74 -18.75
C THR A 120 9.66 8.33 -18.57
N ILE A 121 9.96 7.70 -17.44
CA ILE A 121 9.33 6.47 -16.98
C ILE A 121 7.96 6.82 -16.40
N SER A 122 6.89 6.22 -16.96
CA SER A 122 5.52 6.53 -16.59
C SER A 122 5.19 6.03 -15.19
N ASP A 123 4.58 6.91 -14.37
CA ASP A 123 4.02 6.59 -13.05
C ASP A 123 2.53 6.23 -13.10
N GLN A 124 1.95 6.16 -14.30
CA GLN A 124 0.54 5.88 -14.47
C GLN A 124 0.17 4.51 -13.89
N PHE A 125 -0.81 4.52 -12.97
CA PHE A 125 -1.27 3.33 -12.24
C PHE A 125 -0.18 2.62 -11.41
N CYS A 126 0.92 3.28 -11.06
CA CYS A 126 2.02 2.66 -10.30
C CYS A 126 1.55 2.04 -8.98
N ALA A 127 0.57 2.64 -8.30
CA ALA A 127 0.01 2.08 -7.06
C ALA A 127 -0.73 0.75 -7.31
N ASN A 128 -1.56 0.66 -8.35
CA ASN A 128 -2.29 -0.57 -8.67
C ASN A 128 -1.35 -1.67 -9.15
N LYS A 129 -0.43 -1.32 -10.08
CA LYS A 129 0.62 -2.23 -10.55
C LYS A 129 1.50 -2.72 -9.39
N GLY A 130 1.80 -1.85 -8.41
CA GLY A 130 2.56 -2.22 -7.21
C GLY A 130 1.83 -3.26 -6.35
N VAL A 131 0.49 -3.18 -6.23
CA VAL A 131 -0.31 -4.19 -5.53
C VAL A 131 -0.27 -5.54 -6.27
N GLU A 132 -0.40 -5.54 -7.59
CA GLU A 132 -0.32 -6.76 -8.42
C GLU A 132 1.07 -7.38 -8.34
N LEU A 133 2.11 -6.56 -8.47
CA LEU A 133 3.51 -6.99 -8.37
C LEU A 133 3.81 -7.56 -6.97
N ALA A 134 3.25 -6.98 -5.90
CA ALA A 134 3.39 -7.53 -4.56
C ALA A 134 2.94 -8.99 -4.49
N ARG A 135 1.83 -9.36 -5.16
CA ARG A 135 1.33 -10.75 -5.20
C ARG A 135 2.25 -11.69 -5.97
N ILE A 136 2.84 -11.18 -7.06
CA ILE A 136 3.81 -11.94 -7.86
C ILE A 136 5.07 -12.21 -7.04
N LEU A 137 5.61 -11.18 -6.39
CA LEU A 137 6.83 -11.28 -5.57
C LEU A 137 6.61 -12.16 -4.33
N GLU A 138 5.46 -12.02 -3.63
CA GLU A 138 5.11 -12.90 -2.51
C GLU A 138 5.13 -14.38 -2.93
N LYS A 139 4.57 -14.69 -4.09
CA LYS A 139 4.57 -16.06 -4.63
C LYS A 139 5.97 -16.50 -5.06
N LYS A 140 6.74 -15.64 -5.73
CA LYS A 140 8.08 -15.96 -6.24
C LYS A 140 9.05 -16.29 -5.10
N TYR A 141 8.97 -15.55 -4.00
CA TYR A 141 9.89 -15.64 -2.87
C TYR A 141 9.31 -16.38 -1.65
N ASP A 142 8.21 -17.11 -1.83
CA ASP A 142 7.53 -17.85 -0.74
C ASP A 142 7.29 -16.98 0.51
N LEU A 143 6.78 -15.76 0.29
CA LEU A 143 6.47 -14.82 1.34
C LEU A 143 4.97 -14.86 1.69
N THR A 144 4.68 -14.49 2.93
CA THR A 144 3.31 -14.41 3.44
C THR A 144 2.50 -13.38 2.65
N GLN A 145 1.40 -13.83 2.06
CA GLN A 145 0.49 -12.96 1.37
C GLN A 145 -0.20 -12.01 2.35
N GLN A 146 0.20 -10.74 2.34
CA GLN A 146 -0.53 -9.72 3.08
C GLN A 146 -1.81 -9.35 2.33
N VAL A 147 -2.90 -9.93 2.73
CA VAL A 147 -4.24 -9.41 2.40
C VAL A 147 -4.37 -8.08 3.15
N GLY A 148 -4.58 -6.96 2.42
CA GLY A 148 -4.57 -5.59 2.97
C GLY A 148 -5.23 -5.46 4.35
N LYS A 149 -5.18 -4.29 5.00
CA LYS A 149 -5.65 -4.11 6.40
C LYS A 149 -6.88 -4.98 6.67
N ARG A 150 -6.66 -6.13 7.31
CA ARG A 150 -7.75 -6.95 7.82
C ARG A 150 -8.25 -6.21 9.05
N LEU A 151 -9.44 -5.64 8.93
CA LEU A 151 -10.09 -5.01 10.08
C LEU A 151 -10.22 -6.01 11.25
N GLU A 152 -10.30 -7.31 10.96
CA GLU A 152 -10.28 -8.41 11.93
C GLU A 152 -9.04 -8.44 12.85
N LYS A 153 -7.87 -8.00 12.36
CA LYS A 153 -6.59 -7.95 13.11
C LYS A 153 -6.26 -6.54 13.61
N THR A 154 -7.21 -5.61 13.55
CA THR A 154 -6.96 -4.22 13.94
C THR A 154 -7.05 -4.09 15.45
N HIS A 155 -6.00 -3.60 16.09
CA HIS A 155 -6.02 -3.22 17.51
C HIS A 155 -6.91 -1.98 17.68
N ARG A 156 -8.11 -2.17 18.25
CA ARG A 156 -9.12 -1.13 18.45
C ARG A 156 -8.56 0.08 19.21
N GLU A 157 -7.67 -0.19 20.17
CA GLU A 157 -7.04 0.80 21.04
C GLU A 157 -6.11 1.78 20.29
N LYS A 158 -5.65 1.40 19.09
CA LYS A 158 -4.76 2.20 18.25
C LYS A 158 -5.51 2.96 17.13
N LEU A 159 -6.84 2.88 17.09
CA LEU A 159 -7.65 3.57 16.10
C LEU A 159 -7.94 5.00 16.54
N HIS A 160 -7.91 5.93 15.59
CA HIS A 160 -8.19 7.34 15.83
C HIS A 160 -9.17 7.90 14.79
N GLY A 161 -10.05 8.80 15.25
CA GLY A 161 -10.93 9.58 14.39
C GLY A 161 -11.80 8.74 13.45
N LYS A 162 -11.66 8.95 12.13
CA LYS A 162 -12.46 8.26 11.11
C LYS A 162 -12.26 6.75 11.06
N ASP A 163 -11.08 6.24 11.46
CA ASP A 163 -10.79 4.81 11.43
C ASP A 163 -11.59 4.04 12.50
N ILE A 164 -11.91 4.66 13.64
CA ILE A 164 -12.79 4.08 14.66
C ILE A 164 -14.16 3.81 14.05
N VAL A 165 -14.76 4.81 13.42
CA VAL A 165 -16.09 4.69 12.80
C VAL A 165 -16.11 3.63 11.70
N LYS A 166 -15.05 3.56 10.89
CA LYS A 166 -14.91 2.53 9.87
C LYS A 166 -14.89 1.12 10.48
N TYR A 167 -14.18 0.95 11.59
CA TYR A 167 -14.11 -0.31 12.30
C TYR A 167 -15.44 -0.69 12.94
N GLU A 168 -16.13 0.25 13.57
CA GLU A 168 -17.47 0.03 14.16
C GLU A 168 -18.50 -0.40 13.10
N ILE A 169 -18.45 0.21 11.90
CA ILE A 169 -19.30 -0.21 10.77
C ILE A 169 -18.95 -1.64 10.35
N TYR A 170 -17.66 -1.96 10.24
CA TYR A 170 -17.21 -3.30 9.89
C TYR A 170 -17.69 -4.37 10.87
N GLU A 171 -17.51 -4.13 12.18
CA GLU A 171 -17.98 -5.07 13.22
C GLU A 171 -19.49 -5.26 13.19
N ALA A 172 -20.27 -4.18 13.12
CA ALA A 172 -21.71 -4.24 13.10
C ALA A 172 -22.24 -5.00 11.86
N VAL A 173 -21.66 -4.75 10.66
CA VAL A 173 -22.06 -5.46 9.45
C VAL A 173 -21.74 -6.96 9.56
N ASN A 174 -20.56 -7.35 10.03
CA ASN A 174 -20.18 -8.76 10.19
C ASN A 174 -21.04 -9.47 11.24
N MET A 175 -21.45 -8.77 12.30
CA MET A 175 -22.31 -9.33 13.35
C MET A 175 -23.76 -9.53 12.89
N GLU A 176 -24.29 -8.61 12.09
CA GLU A 176 -25.70 -8.62 11.71
C GLU A 176 -25.97 -9.30 10.36
N LEU A 177 -25.06 -9.18 9.38
CA LEU A 177 -25.25 -9.76 8.04
C LEU A 177 -25.60 -11.25 8.04
N PRO A 178 -24.98 -12.12 8.87
CA PRO A 178 -25.34 -13.55 8.91
C PRO A 178 -26.76 -13.84 9.40
N LYS A 179 -27.40 -12.86 10.03
CA LYS A 179 -28.76 -12.99 10.60
C LYS A 179 -29.83 -12.34 9.71
N CYS A 180 -29.44 -11.84 8.54
CA CYS A 180 -30.32 -11.07 7.67
C CYS A 180 -30.87 -11.90 6.51
N LYS A 181 -32.13 -11.65 6.16
CA LYS A 181 -32.80 -12.27 5.03
C LYS A 181 -32.87 -11.36 3.80
N SER A 182 -32.59 -10.07 3.97
CA SER A 182 -32.54 -9.08 2.90
C SER A 182 -31.62 -7.91 3.27
N ILE A 183 -31.33 -7.03 2.30
CA ILE A 183 -30.56 -5.81 2.58
C ILE A 183 -31.35 -4.83 3.44
N GLU A 184 -32.68 -4.78 3.30
CA GLU A 184 -33.58 -3.96 4.10
C GLU A 184 -33.58 -4.45 5.57
N ASP A 185 -33.54 -5.76 5.79
CA ASP A 185 -33.41 -6.33 7.14
C ASP A 185 -32.07 -5.93 7.77
N LEU A 186 -30.97 -6.01 6.99
CA LEU A 186 -29.66 -5.52 7.43
C LEU A 186 -29.71 -4.01 7.77
N GLN A 187 -30.36 -3.21 6.94
CA GLN A 187 -30.51 -1.78 7.18
C GLN A 187 -31.20 -1.49 8.51
N GLY A 188 -32.28 -2.21 8.82
CA GLY A 188 -33.00 -2.08 10.09
C GLY A 188 -32.11 -2.44 11.29
N LYS A 189 -31.36 -3.54 11.20
CA LYS A 189 -30.45 -3.99 12.27
C LYS A 189 -29.27 -3.04 12.47
N LEU A 190 -28.68 -2.53 11.40
CA LEU A 190 -27.57 -1.56 11.48
C LEU A 190 -28.00 -0.22 12.08
N GLN A 191 -29.27 0.17 11.91
CA GLN A 191 -29.79 1.38 12.52
C GLN A 191 -29.78 1.34 14.07
N ILE A 192 -29.92 0.15 14.67
CA ILE A 192 -29.79 -0.06 16.13
C ILE A 192 -28.37 0.30 16.59
N HIS A 193 -27.38 0.08 15.76
CA HIS A 193 -25.95 0.45 16.02
C HIS A 193 -25.62 1.92 15.66
N GLY A 194 -26.65 2.72 15.32
CA GLY A 194 -26.47 4.11 14.89
C GLY A 194 -25.84 4.25 13.49
N ILE A 195 -25.94 3.19 12.68
CA ILE A 195 -25.37 3.16 11.32
C ILE A 195 -26.50 3.26 10.31
N ASN A 196 -26.51 4.34 9.52
CA ASN A 196 -27.44 4.51 8.43
C ASN A 196 -26.90 3.84 7.16
N THR A 197 -27.77 3.10 6.49
CA THR A 197 -27.46 2.41 5.23
C THR A 197 -28.13 3.13 4.08
N ILE A 198 -27.37 3.46 3.04
CA ILE A 198 -27.84 4.18 1.86
C ILE A 198 -27.66 3.29 0.64
N ILE A 199 -28.79 2.89 0.05
CA ILE A 199 -28.81 2.05 -1.15
C ILE A 199 -29.00 2.96 -2.36
N LYS A 200 -28.09 2.83 -3.35
CA LYS A 200 -28.16 3.56 -4.63
C LYS A 200 -27.97 2.58 -5.78
N PRO A 201 -28.41 2.92 -7.01
CA PRO A 201 -28.18 2.06 -8.18
C PRO A 201 -26.69 1.70 -8.37
N GLN A 202 -25.77 2.60 -7.97
CA GLN A 202 -24.33 2.40 -8.09
C GLN A 202 -23.71 1.60 -6.94
N GLY A 203 -24.47 1.26 -5.89
CA GLY A 203 -23.96 0.48 -4.76
C GLY A 203 -24.51 0.89 -3.40
N LEU A 204 -23.87 0.32 -2.37
CA LEU A 204 -24.22 0.48 -0.97
C LEU A 204 -23.24 1.40 -0.26
N SER A 205 -23.72 2.15 0.73
CA SER A 205 -22.91 3.03 1.55
C SER A 205 -23.42 3.05 2.99
N PHE A 206 -22.52 3.30 3.92
CA PHE A 206 -22.81 3.41 5.34
C PHE A 206 -22.42 4.79 5.86
N SER A 207 -23.18 5.31 6.84
CA SER A 207 -22.79 6.50 7.58
C SER A 207 -23.07 6.34 9.06
N LYS A 208 -22.17 6.91 9.90
CA LYS A 208 -22.37 7.02 11.35
C LYS A 208 -21.96 8.43 11.78
N GLY A 209 -22.93 9.15 12.33
CA GLY A 209 -22.79 10.59 12.55
C GLY A 209 -22.54 11.34 11.24
N LYS A 210 -21.47 12.16 11.21
CA LYS A 210 -21.07 12.93 10.02
C LYS A 210 -20.11 12.17 9.08
N ILE A 211 -19.74 10.94 9.41
CA ILE A 211 -18.75 10.17 8.65
C ILE A 211 -19.47 9.21 7.72
N TYR A 212 -19.02 9.17 6.47
CA TYR A 212 -19.61 8.40 5.37
C TYR A 212 -18.55 7.52 4.70
N TYR A 213 -18.94 6.27 4.38
CA TYR A 213 -18.11 5.34 3.62
C TYR A 213 -18.93 4.61 2.55
N LYS A 214 -18.35 4.40 1.36
CA LYS A 214 -18.85 3.36 0.45
C LYS A 214 -18.67 2.01 1.14
N ALA A 215 -19.63 1.11 1.02
CA ALA A 215 -19.55 -0.20 1.67
C ALA A 215 -18.30 -0.99 1.27
N SER A 216 -17.93 -0.98 -0.03
CA SER A 216 -16.69 -1.59 -0.53
C SER A 216 -15.40 -0.90 -0.07
N ALA A 217 -15.48 0.32 0.47
CA ALA A 217 -14.33 1.01 1.09
C ALA A 217 -14.18 0.64 2.59
N VAL A 218 -15.25 0.15 3.22
CA VAL A 218 -15.17 -0.47 4.55
C VAL A 218 -14.54 -1.85 4.40
N ASP A 219 -15.15 -2.73 3.61
CA ASP A 219 -14.62 -4.01 3.21
C ASP A 219 -15.08 -4.39 1.81
N LYS A 220 -14.23 -5.09 1.02
CA LYS A 220 -14.57 -5.51 -0.34
C LYS A 220 -15.78 -6.46 -0.39
N SER A 221 -15.97 -7.29 0.64
CA SER A 221 -17.10 -8.20 0.78
C SER A 221 -18.44 -7.48 0.97
N PHE A 222 -18.42 -6.20 1.38
CA PHE A 222 -19.60 -5.37 1.61
C PHE A 222 -20.13 -4.68 0.36
N GLY A 223 -19.54 -4.92 -0.81
CA GLY A 223 -20.10 -4.49 -2.08
C GLY A 223 -21.53 -5.05 -2.29
N LEU A 224 -22.50 -4.24 -2.75
CA LEU A 224 -23.92 -4.59 -2.85
C LEU A 224 -24.13 -5.97 -3.51
N LYS A 225 -23.49 -6.21 -4.67
CA LYS A 225 -23.62 -7.49 -5.39
C LYS A 225 -23.10 -8.69 -4.56
N THR A 226 -22.05 -8.49 -3.79
CA THR A 226 -21.45 -9.55 -2.95
C THR A 226 -22.34 -9.84 -1.76
N MET A 227 -22.87 -8.79 -1.11
CA MET A 227 -23.77 -8.96 0.04
C MET A 227 -25.08 -9.64 -0.36
N LEU A 228 -25.68 -9.28 -1.49
CA LEU A 228 -26.88 -9.94 -2.01
C LEU A 228 -26.63 -11.44 -2.21
N LYS A 229 -25.52 -11.82 -2.88
CA LYS A 229 -25.16 -13.25 -3.04
C LYS A 229 -24.95 -13.95 -1.70
N THR A 230 -24.36 -13.28 -0.72
CA THR A 230 -24.15 -13.84 0.62
C THR A 230 -25.47 -14.11 1.33
N ILE A 231 -26.39 -13.15 1.27
CA ILE A 231 -27.74 -13.29 1.86
C ILE A 231 -28.54 -14.40 1.14
N GLU A 232 -28.54 -14.42 -0.19
CA GLU A 232 -29.22 -15.47 -0.99
C GLU A 232 -28.71 -16.87 -0.60
N LYS A 233 -27.41 -17.04 -0.42
CA LYS A 233 -26.83 -18.31 0.01
C LYS A 233 -27.31 -18.69 1.42
N MET A 234 -27.35 -17.75 2.35
CA MET A 234 -27.77 -18.00 3.74
C MET A 234 -29.26 -18.29 3.89
N VAL A 235 -30.10 -17.82 2.95
CA VAL A 235 -31.54 -18.09 2.96
C VAL A 235 -31.86 -19.47 2.36
N ASN A 236 -30.96 -20.00 1.52
CA ASN A 236 -31.16 -21.28 0.82
C ASN A 236 -30.46 -22.48 1.52
N ASP A 237 -29.59 -22.21 2.51
CA ASP A 237 -29.00 -23.20 3.41
C ASP A 237 -29.85 -23.35 4.69
#